data_62c26a79ebb848399ca1d591c2634238
#
_entry.id   62c26a79ebb848399ca1d591c2634238
#
_cell.length_a   1.000
_cell.length_b   1.000
_cell.length_c   1.000
_cell.angle_alpha   90.00
_cell.angle_beta   90.00
_cell.angle_gamma   90.00
#
_symmetry.space_group_name_H-M   'P 1'
#
loop_
_entity.id
_entity.type
_entity.pdbx_description
1 polymer ?
#
loop_
_entity_poly.entity_id
_entity_poly.type
_entity_poly.pdbx_seq_one_letter_code
_entity_poly.pdbx_strand_id
1 'polypeptide(L)'
;MGGGEFQIEPRDLTEGSGLAAGPPLAFTPSMTRPDGRQHDQLRPISFIPNVAPHATGSVLVSFGDTRVICSATIEEDVPRWMRAQKVEGGWLTAEYSMLPYSTLDRKPRDISRGKIDGRSSEIQRLIGRALRAVVDLKKIGQRTVWIDCDVLQADGGTRTASITGGCVAMAIAFNKLFAEGKLKDFPIRKLVAAVSAGVYQGVPVLDLNYPEDKDASVDFNVVMTETLDFVEVQGSGEEAVFASDEMTAMLELSRKGVSEIVSLQKAAILTADRAAPADLASLAAAFSR
;
A
#
# COMPACT_ATOMS: atom_id res chain seq x y z
N MET A 1 -13.91 35.07 39.91
CA MET A 1 -13.45 34.04 40.86
C MET A 1 -14.57 33.01 40.95
N GLY A 2 -14.32 31.79 40.53
CA GLY A 2 -15.27 30.70 40.52
C GLY A 2 -14.63 29.52 39.78
N GLY A 3 -13.65 28.87 40.44
CA GLY A 3 -13.05 27.64 39.94
C GLY A 3 -14.06 26.50 40.14
N GLY A 4 -14.50 25.92 39.07
CA GLY A 4 -15.22 24.64 39.09
C GLY A 4 -14.23 23.48 38.94
N GLU A 5 -13.95 22.81 40.04
CA GLU A 5 -13.23 21.53 40.06
C GLU A 5 -14.13 20.45 39.43
N PHE A 6 -13.64 19.83 38.36
CA PHE A 6 -14.24 18.63 37.81
C PHE A 6 -13.83 17.45 38.71
N GLN A 7 -14.73 16.95 39.53
CA GLN A 7 -14.55 15.72 40.29
C GLN A 7 -14.97 14.53 39.42
N ILE A 8 -14.02 13.63 39.10
CA ILE A 8 -14.30 12.35 38.50
C ILE A 8 -14.51 11.35 39.62
N GLU A 9 -15.75 10.89 39.81
CA GLU A 9 -16.03 9.77 40.71
C GLU A 9 -15.48 8.45 40.15
N PRO A 10 -14.81 7.62 40.96
CA PRO A 10 -14.33 6.32 40.51
C PRO A 10 -15.53 5.36 40.34
N ARG A 11 -15.78 4.93 39.09
CA ARG A 11 -16.71 3.84 38.81
C ARG A 11 -16.07 2.51 39.19
N ASP A 12 -16.82 1.74 40.00
CA ASP A 12 -16.47 0.38 40.46
C ASP A 12 -16.37 -0.57 39.25
N LEU A 13 -15.17 -1.15 39.03
CA LEU A 13 -14.84 -2.03 37.90
C LEU A 13 -15.04 -3.52 38.19
N THR A 14 -16.00 -3.85 39.04
CA THR A 14 -16.23 -5.25 39.45
C THR A 14 -17.56 -5.83 38.99
N GLU A 15 -17.97 -5.62 37.75
CA GLU A 15 -18.97 -6.47 37.10
C GLU A 15 -18.44 -6.95 35.74
N GLY A 16 -17.93 -8.18 35.73
CA GLY A 16 -17.59 -8.92 34.54
C GLY A 16 -18.84 -9.27 33.74
N SER A 17 -19.29 -8.38 32.84
CA SER A 17 -20.26 -8.73 31.81
C SER A 17 -19.54 -9.49 30.70
N GLY A 18 -19.72 -10.80 30.67
CA GLY A 18 -19.35 -11.62 29.52
C GLY A 18 -20.01 -11.05 28.26
N LEU A 19 -19.20 -10.43 27.41
CA LEU A 19 -19.61 -10.06 26.07
C LEU A 19 -19.89 -11.35 25.30
N ALA A 20 -21.17 -11.75 25.27
CA ALA A 20 -21.65 -12.72 24.30
C ALA A 20 -21.43 -12.08 22.91
N ALA A 21 -20.65 -12.75 22.08
CA ALA A 21 -20.54 -12.40 20.68
C ALA A 21 -21.95 -12.44 20.07
N GLY A 22 -22.51 -11.28 19.77
CA GLY A 22 -23.74 -11.17 19.03
C GLY A 22 -23.58 -11.82 17.66
N PRO A 23 -24.66 -12.28 17.02
CA PRO A 23 -24.59 -12.82 15.66
C PRO A 23 -23.97 -11.76 14.74
N PRO A 24 -23.14 -12.18 13.75
CA PRO A 24 -22.57 -11.25 12.80
C PRO A 24 -23.69 -10.44 12.17
N LEU A 25 -23.60 -9.12 12.24
CA LEU A 25 -24.54 -8.21 11.59
C LEU A 25 -24.57 -8.57 10.11
N ALA A 26 -25.65 -9.18 9.67
CA ALA A 26 -25.93 -9.36 8.25
C ALA A 26 -26.26 -7.97 7.68
N PHE A 27 -25.21 -7.24 7.29
CA PHE A 27 -25.38 -6.08 6.43
C PHE A 27 -25.99 -6.58 5.12
N THR A 28 -27.28 -6.35 4.93
CA THR A 28 -27.92 -6.50 3.63
C THR A 28 -27.76 -5.15 2.93
N PRO A 29 -26.72 -4.96 2.14
CA PRO A 29 -26.49 -3.65 1.53
C PRO A 29 -27.45 -3.47 0.37
N SER A 30 -28.41 -2.56 0.51
CA SER A 30 -29.14 -2.00 -0.63
C SER A 30 -28.34 -0.90 -1.34
N MET A 31 -27.06 -0.72 -0.94
CA MET A 31 -26.19 0.32 -1.47
C MET A 31 -25.62 -0.11 -2.82
N THR A 32 -25.76 0.75 -3.82
CA THR A 32 -25.06 0.63 -5.10
C THR A 32 -23.86 1.57 -5.09
N ARG A 33 -22.67 1.04 -5.25
CA ARG A 33 -21.44 1.84 -5.39
C ARG A 33 -21.48 2.63 -6.70
N PRO A 34 -20.83 3.81 -6.78
CA PRO A 34 -20.88 4.67 -7.98
C PRO A 34 -20.46 3.95 -9.27
N ASP A 35 -19.55 3.00 -9.19
CA ASP A 35 -19.03 2.20 -10.30
C ASP A 35 -19.71 0.83 -10.47
N GLY A 36 -20.76 0.55 -9.69
CA GLY A 36 -21.54 -0.68 -9.75
C GLY A 36 -20.91 -1.90 -9.06
N ARG A 37 -19.77 -1.78 -8.40
CA ARG A 37 -19.13 -2.87 -7.64
C ARG A 37 -19.96 -3.26 -6.41
N GLN A 38 -19.80 -4.52 -5.98
CA GLN A 38 -20.26 -4.96 -4.67
C GLN A 38 -19.38 -4.36 -3.55
N HIS A 39 -19.89 -4.29 -2.32
CA HIS A 39 -19.17 -3.73 -1.18
C HIS A 39 -17.82 -4.41 -0.89
N ASP A 40 -17.68 -5.68 -1.23
CA ASP A 40 -16.53 -6.53 -0.99
C ASP A 40 -15.67 -6.80 -2.25
N GLN A 41 -15.89 -6.02 -3.31
CA GLN A 41 -15.23 -6.21 -4.60
C GLN A 41 -14.11 -5.20 -4.84
N LEU A 42 -12.93 -5.71 -5.24
CA LEU A 42 -11.82 -4.89 -5.72
C LEU A 42 -12.12 -4.26 -7.08
N ARG A 43 -11.52 -3.11 -7.36
CA ARG A 43 -11.38 -2.61 -8.73
C ARG A 43 -10.57 -3.61 -9.57
N PRO A 44 -10.65 -3.57 -10.90
CA PRO A 44 -9.73 -4.34 -11.75
C PRO A 44 -8.28 -3.98 -11.42
N ILE A 45 -7.47 -5.00 -11.08
CA ILE A 45 -6.06 -4.82 -10.74
C ILE A 45 -5.20 -5.44 -11.83
N SER A 46 -4.17 -4.72 -12.26
CA SER A 46 -3.22 -5.22 -13.24
C SER A 46 -1.78 -4.80 -12.92
N PHE A 47 -0.83 -5.60 -13.40
CA PHE A 47 0.59 -5.36 -13.28
C PHE A 47 1.23 -5.53 -14.67
N ILE A 48 1.91 -4.49 -15.17
CA ILE A 48 2.72 -4.55 -16.40
C ILE A 48 4.18 -4.44 -15.99
N PRO A 49 4.96 -5.53 -16.03
CA PRO A 49 6.36 -5.52 -15.63
C PRO A 49 7.26 -4.84 -16.67
N ASN A 50 8.48 -4.52 -16.25
CA ASN A 50 9.57 -4.02 -17.11
C ASN A 50 9.29 -2.70 -17.84
N VAL A 51 8.53 -1.78 -17.19
CA VAL A 51 8.16 -0.47 -17.77
C VAL A 51 9.27 0.57 -17.71
N ALA A 52 10.25 0.39 -16.83
CA ALA A 52 11.43 1.25 -16.68
C ALA A 52 12.71 0.43 -16.91
N PRO A 53 13.23 0.40 -18.14
CA PRO A 53 14.30 -0.56 -18.53
C PRO A 53 15.65 -0.32 -17.85
N HIS A 54 15.89 0.88 -17.30
CA HIS A 54 17.11 1.21 -16.56
C HIS A 54 17.03 0.84 -15.07
N ALA A 55 15.84 0.63 -14.53
CA ALA A 55 15.68 0.11 -13.17
C ALA A 55 16.06 -1.37 -13.11
N THR A 56 16.50 -1.86 -11.96
CA THR A 56 16.78 -3.28 -11.76
C THR A 56 15.52 -4.13 -11.90
N GLY A 57 14.39 -3.63 -11.39
CA GLY A 57 13.05 -4.18 -11.59
C GLY A 57 12.01 -3.07 -11.63
N SER A 58 10.94 -3.22 -12.39
CA SER A 58 9.89 -2.20 -12.48
C SER A 58 8.53 -2.78 -12.86
N VAL A 59 7.47 -2.06 -12.51
CA VAL A 59 6.10 -2.43 -12.83
C VAL A 59 5.22 -1.18 -12.91
N LEU A 60 4.29 -1.13 -13.86
CA LEU A 60 3.12 -0.27 -13.79
C LEU A 60 2.01 -1.06 -13.11
N VAL A 61 1.61 -0.62 -11.93
CA VAL A 61 0.48 -1.18 -11.19
C VAL A 61 -0.76 -0.30 -11.41
N SER A 62 -1.90 -0.94 -11.63
CA SER A 62 -3.19 -0.26 -11.74
C SER A 62 -4.21 -0.88 -10.78
N PHE A 63 -4.92 -0.03 -10.03
CA PHE A 63 -6.10 -0.35 -9.24
C PHE A 63 -7.25 0.48 -9.83
N GLY A 64 -7.99 -0.07 -10.78
CA GLY A 64 -8.90 0.70 -11.61
C GLY A 64 -8.17 1.84 -12.33
N ASP A 65 -8.59 3.08 -12.07
CA ASP A 65 -7.99 4.28 -12.63
C ASP A 65 -6.80 4.83 -11.81
N THR A 66 -6.50 4.28 -10.64
CA THR A 66 -5.24 4.59 -9.94
C THR A 66 -4.09 3.86 -10.62
N ARG A 67 -3.08 4.60 -11.11
CA ARG A 67 -1.92 4.07 -11.83
C ARG A 67 -0.63 4.61 -11.25
N VAL A 68 0.28 3.70 -10.92
CA VAL A 68 1.58 4.03 -10.31
C VAL A 68 2.68 3.26 -11.02
N ILE A 69 3.72 3.96 -11.47
CA ILE A 69 4.99 3.30 -11.83
C ILE A 69 5.76 3.08 -10.54
N CYS A 70 6.11 1.81 -10.29
CA CYS A 70 6.99 1.44 -9.20
C CYS A 70 8.28 0.87 -9.78
N SER A 71 9.42 1.38 -9.33
CA SER A 71 10.74 0.86 -9.72
C SER A 71 11.55 0.45 -8.50
N ALA A 72 12.44 -0.52 -8.70
CA ALA A 72 13.46 -0.93 -7.74
C ALA A 72 14.82 -0.79 -8.39
N THR A 73 15.63 0.12 -7.90
CA THR A 73 17.02 0.31 -8.30
C THR A 73 17.94 -0.18 -7.19
N ILE A 74 18.91 -1.02 -7.54
CA ILE A 74 19.85 -1.58 -6.56
C ILE A 74 21.25 -1.00 -6.82
N GLU A 75 21.77 -0.29 -5.81
CA GLU A 75 23.12 0.27 -5.80
C GLU A 75 24.06 -0.62 -4.97
N GLU A 76 25.27 -0.87 -5.49
CA GLU A 76 26.34 -1.66 -4.83
C GLU A 76 27.07 -0.82 -3.75
N ASP A 77 26.29 -0.06 -2.96
CA ASP A 77 26.78 0.77 -1.85
C ASP A 77 25.69 0.90 -0.78
N VAL A 78 26.09 1.25 0.44
CA VAL A 78 25.18 1.50 1.56
C VAL A 78 25.28 2.94 2.05
N PRO A 79 24.24 3.48 2.72
CA PRO A 79 24.24 4.83 3.27
C PRO A 79 25.48 5.10 4.15
N ARG A 80 26.00 6.33 4.11
CA ARG A 80 27.20 6.74 4.87
C ARG A 80 27.11 6.41 6.36
N TRP A 81 25.94 6.56 6.96
CA TRP A 81 25.71 6.26 8.37
C TRP A 81 25.89 4.77 8.69
N MET A 82 25.48 3.85 7.80
CA MET A 82 25.69 2.40 7.97
C MET A 82 27.17 2.07 7.93
N ARG A 83 27.92 2.65 6.98
CA ARG A 83 29.39 2.49 6.92
C ARG A 83 30.08 3.03 8.18
N ALA A 84 29.68 4.23 8.61
CA ALA A 84 30.26 4.87 9.82
C ALA A 84 29.99 4.04 11.10
N GLN A 85 28.81 3.44 11.21
CA GLN A 85 28.41 2.63 12.37
C GLN A 85 28.71 1.13 12.20
N LYS A 86 29.31 0.71 11.08
CA LYS A 86 29.61 -0.69 10.74
C LYS A 86 28.39 -1.61 10.84
N VAL A 87 27.22 -1.12 10.40
CA VAL A 87 25.98 -1.91 10.35
C VAL A 87 26.10 -2.94 9.24
N GLU A 88 25.85 -4.21 9.58
CA GLU A 88 25.86 -5.31 8.62
C GLU A 88 24.59 -5.32 7.77
N GLY A 89 24.71 -5.79 6.51
CA GLY A 89 23.60 -5.95 5.58
C GLY A 89 23.43 -4.74 4.68
N GLY A 90 22.30 -4.70 4.00
CA GLY A 90 21.92 -3.61 3.11
C GLY A 90 20.84 -2.69 3.69
N TRP A 91 20.44 -1.75 2.87
CA TRP A 91 19.37 -0.81 3.20
C TRP A 91 18.25 -0.84 2.15
N LEU A 92 17.05 -0.56 2.57
CA LEU A 92 15.91 -0.36 1.69
C LEU A 92 15.21 0.94 2.08
N THR A 93 15.02 1.81 1.11
CA THR A 93 14.31 3.07 1.24
C THR A 93 13.30 3.23 0.11
N ALA A 94 12.37 4.17 0.26
CA ALA A 94 11.38 4.46 -0.77
C ALA A 94 11.19 5.95 -0.96
N GLU A 95 10.88 6.33 -2.18
CA GLU A 95 10.40 7.65 -2.56
C GLU A 95 8.99 7.54 -3.17
N TYR A 96 8.20 8.59 -3.01
CA TYR A 96 6.84 8.65 -3.52
C TYR A 96 6.55 10.04 -4.05
N SER A 97 6.03 10.12 -5.25
CA SER A 97 5.66 11.38 -5.86
C SER A 97 4.35 11.26 -6.62
N MET A 98 3.51 12.29 -6.51
CA MET A 98 2.35 12.47 -7.39
C MET A 98 2.74 13.42 -8.51
N LEU A 99 2.65 12.96 -9.75
CA LEU A 99 2.94 13.81 -10.91
C LEU A 99 1.93 14.95 -11.04
N PRO A 100 2.29 16.10 -11.60
CA PRO A 100 1.42 17.27 -11.64
C PRO A 100 0.04 17.05 -12.25
N TYR A 101 -0.07 16.12 -13.17
CA TYR A 101 -1.28 15.75 -13.90
C TYR A 101 -1.99 14.52 -13.35
N SER A 102 -1.54 13.99 -12.20
CA SER A 102 -2.11 12.77 -11.62
C SER A 102 -3.47 12.98 -10.94
N THR A 103 -3.84 14.20 -10.66
CA THR A 103 -5.09 14.61 -10.00
C THR A 103 -5.93 15.49 -10.92
N LEU A 104 -7.22 15.64 -10.62
CA LEU A 104 -8.16 16.50 -11.39
C LEU A 104 -7.63 17.93 -11.49
N ASP A 105 -7.17 18.50 -10.38
CA ASP A 105 -6.46 19.76 -10.36
C ASP A 105 -4.95 19.54 -10.41
N ARG A 106 -4.23 20.41 -11.14
CA ARG A 106 -2.78 20.31 -11.26
C ARG A 106 -2.08 20.39 -9.89
N LYS A 107 -1.37 19.33 -9.48
CA LYS A 107 -0.54 19.35 -8.28
C LYS A 107 0.81 20.04 -8.58
N PRO A 108 1.21 21.07 -7.81
CA PRO A 108 2.55 21.63 -7.93
C PRO A 108 3.62 20.59 -7.59
N ARG A 109 4.79 20.65 -8.28
CA ARG A 109 5.93 19.79 -7.91
C ARG A 109 6.51 20.23 -6.57
N ASP A 110 6.92 19.27 -5.74
CA ASP A 110 7.50 19.54 -4.41
C ASP A 110 8.77 20.39 -4.51
N ILE A 111 9.60 20.15 -5.53
CA ILE A 111 10.81 20.95 -5.78
C ILE A 111 10.49 22.44 -6.01
N SER A 112 9.36 22.74 -6.66
CA SER A 112 8.94 24.14 -6.86
C SER A 112 8.47 24.82 -5.58
N ARG A 113 8.17 24.05 -4.54
CA ARG A 113 7.81 24.50 -3.20
C ARG A 113 9.00 24.58 -2.26
N GLY A 114 10.18 24.06 -2.67
CA GLY A 114 11.40 24.00 -1.87
C GLY A 114 11.35 22.99 -0.71
N LYS A 115 10.30 22.17 -0.61
CA LYS A 115 10.15 21.11 0.39
C LYS A 115 9.25 19.99 -0.09
N ILE A 116 9.51 18.78 0.38
CA ILE A 116 8.61 17.63 0.16
C ILE A 116 7.30 17.88 0.93
N ASP A 117 6.18 17.57 0.30
CA ASP A 117 4.87 17.59 0.92
C ASP A 117 4.80 16.60 2.09
N GLY A 118 4.12 16.98 3.18
CA GLY A 118 3.97 16.15 4.37
C GLY A 118 3.35 14.79 4.08
N ARG A 119 2.33 14.74 3.21
CA ARG A 119 1.70 13.50 2.75
C ARG A 119 2.69 12.62 1.97
N SER A 120 3.47 13.20 1.05
CA SER A 120 4.50 12.45 0.31
C SER A 120 5.54 11.87 1.25
N SER A 121 6.00 12.64 2.22
CA SER A 121 6.97 12.20 3.23
C SER A 121 6.42 11.07 4.12
N GLU A 122 5.16 11.14 4.52
CA GLU A 122 4.48 10.07 5.29
C GLU A 122 4.40 8.79 4.46
N ILE A 123 3.95 8.87 3.21
CA ILE A 123 3.78 7.71 2.33
C ILE A 123 5.12 7.05 1.98
N GLN A 124 6.18 7.82 1.72
CA GLN A 124 7.55 7.28 1.54
C GLN A 124 7.96 6.41 2.73
N ARG A 125 7.75 6.91 3.94
CA ARG A 125 8.09 6.17 5.16
C ARG A 125 7.26 4.91 5.33
N LEU A 126 5.97 4.98 4.99
CA LEU A 126 5.04 3.85 5.01
C LEU A 126 5.50 2.75 4.05
N ILE A 127 5.76 3.08 2.77
CA ILE A 127 6.25 2.12 1.76
C ILE A 127 7.54 1.46 2.25
N GLY A 128 8.52 2.27 2.68
CA GLY A 128 9.79 1.75 3.16
C GLY A 128 9.64 0.80 4.35
N ARG A 129 8.79 1.12 5.34
CA ARG A 129 8.51 0.25 6.49
C ARG A 129 7.86 -1.07 6.06
N ALA A 130 6.83 -0.97 5.22
CA ALA A 130 6.09 -2.13 4.75
C ALA A 130 7.01 -3.13 4.03
N LEU A 131 7.86 -2.66 3.13
CA LEU A 131 8.78 -3.51 2.38
C LEU A 131 9.91 -4.07 3.27
N ARG A 132 10.45 -3.28 4.21
CA ARG A 132 11.46 -3.78 5.15
C ARG A 132 10.94 -4.87 6.08
N ALA A 133 9.65 -4.88 6.40
CA ALA A 133 9.05 -5.92 7.26
C ALA A 133 9.14 -7.33 6.64
N VAL A 134 9.21 -7.41 5.30
CA VAL A 134 9.18 -8.68 4.56
C VAL A 134 10.52 -9.05 3.92
N VAL A 135 11.57 -8.25 4.13
CA VAL A 135 12.90 -8.47 3.54
C VAL A 135 13.93 -8.76 4.63
N ASP A 136 14.83 -9.70 4.37
CA ASP A 136 16.03 -9.91 5.15
C ASP A 136 17.16 -8.99 4.67
N LEU A 137 17.33 -7.84 5.33
CA LEU A 137 18.32 -6.84 4.94
C LEU A 137 19.77 -7.37 4.97
N LYS A 138 20.08 -8.40 5.78
CA LYS A 138 21.41 -9.02 5.80
C LYS A 138 21.70 -9.78 4.52
N LYS A 139 20.68 -10.41 3.92
CA LYS A 139 20.81 -11.16 2.68
C LYS A 139 20.98 -10.28 1.44
N ILE A 140 20.64 -8.99 1.52
CA ILE A 140 20.89 -8.04 0.44
C ILE A 140 22.40 -7.79 0.27
N GLY A 141 23.19 -7.95 1.33
CA GLY A 141 24.61 -7.57 1.36
C GLY A 141 24.78 -6.05 1.43
N GLN A 142 25.97 -5.56 1.09
CA GLN A 142 26.31 -4.13 1.14
C GLN A 142 25.69 -3.35 -0.03
N ARG A 143 24.35 -3.32 -0.10
CA ARG A 143 23.58 -2.68 -1.17
C ARG A 143 22.49 -1.79 -0.62
N THR A 144 22.14 -0.78 -1.39
CA THR A 144 20.92 0.03 -1.15
C THR A 144 19.88 -0.30 -2.21
N VAL A 145 18.66 -0.59 -1.76
CA VAL A 145 17.48 -0.77 -2.62
C VAL A 145 16.64 0.49 -2.54
N TRP A 146 16.54 1.19 -3.64
CA TRP A 146 15.68 2.35 -3.83
C TRP A 146 14.36 1.88 -4.45
N ILE A 147 13.26 2.21 -3.82
CA ILE A 147 11.92 1.97 -4.36
C ILE A 147 11.30 3.31 -4.70
N ASP A 148 11.13 3.59 -5.98
CA ASP A 148 10.54 4.83 -6.46
C ASP A 148 9.12 4.56 -6.92
N CYS A 149 8.16 5.36 -6.45
CA CYS A 149 6.75 5.23 -6.76
C CYS A 149 6.21 6.55 -7.30
N ASP A 150 5.98 6.61 -8.61
CA ASP A 150 5.45 7.77 -9.31
C ASP A 150 3.99 7.57 -9.70
N VAL A 151 3.10 8.35 -9.09
CA VAL A 151 1.66 8.28 -9.38
C VAL A 151 1.38 9.02 -10.69
N LEU A 152 0.93 8.28 -11.70
CA LEU A 152 0.51 8.81 -13.01
C LEU A 152 -0.93 9.29 -12.99
N GLN A 153 -1.79 8.57 -12.30
CA GLN A 153 -3.21 8.87 -12.15
C GLN A 153 -3.68 8.44 -10.77
N ALA A 154 -4.38 9.32 -10.08
CA ALA A 154 -4.90 9.10 -8.72
C ALA A 154 -6.43 9.02 -8.74
N ASP A 155 -6.96 7.88 -8.31
CA ASP A 155 -8.38 7.61 -8.12
C ASP A 155 -8.60 6.80 -6.84
N GLY A 156 -8.16 7.33 -5.70
CA GLY A 156 -8.15 6.63 -4.41
C GLY A 156 -7.06 5.54 -4.29
N GLY A 157 -6.61 5.23 -3.10
CA GLY A 157 -5.69 4.12 -2.82
C GLY A 157 -4.28 4.24 -3.41
N THR A 158 -3.74 5.44 -3.66
CA THR A 158 -2.40 5.60 -4.26
C THR A 158 -1.30 5.02 -3.37
N ARG A 159 -1.41 5.13 -2.03
CA ARG A 159 -0.45 4.55 -1.07
C ARG A 159 -0.48 3.03 -1.08
N THR A 160 -1.65 2.43 -1.18
CA THR A 160 -1.82 0.97 -1.21
C THR A 160 -1.33 0.37 -2.52
N ALA A 161 -1.61 1.01 -3.65
CA ALA A 161 -1.06 0.64 -4.96
C ALA A 161 0.48 0.76 -4.98
N SER A 162 1.06 1.81 -4.37
CA SER A 162 2.51 2.00 -4.30
C SER A 162 3.21 0.92 -3.47
N ILE A 163 2.67 0.52 -2.31
CA ILE A 163 3.22 -0.57 -1.51
C ILE A 163 3.17 -1.88 -2.30
N THR A 164 2.01 -2.16 -2.90
CA THR A 164 1.74 -3.39 -3.64
C THR A 164 2.62 -3.50 -4.89
N GLY A 165 2.71 -2.43 -5.69
CA GLY A 165 3.58 -2.36 -6.86
C GLY A 165 5.06 -2.34 -6.50
N GLY A 166 5.45 -1.61 -5.45
CA GLY A 166 6.82 -1.60 -4.93
C GLY A 166 7.29 -2.99 -4.51
N CYS A 167 6.41 -3.81 -3.92
CA CYS A 167 6.72 -5.20 -3.60
C CYS A 167 6.99 -6.04 -4.87
N VAL A 168 6.20 -5.87 -5.93
CA VAL A 168 6.42 -6.56 -7.22
C VAL A 168 7.72 -6.10 -7.87
N ALA A 169 7.97 -4.80 -7.97
CA ALA A 169 9.20 -4.25 -8.55
C ALA A 169 10.45 -4.75 -7.80
N MET A 170 10.41 -4.77 -6.48
CA MET A 170 11.47 -5.30 -5.62
C MET A 170 11.70 -6.81 -5.86
N ALA A 171 10.63 -7.59 -5.98
CA ALA A 171 10.72 -9.03 -6.23
C ALA A 171 11.36 -9.32 -7.60
N ILE A 172 10.98 -8.58 -8.64
CA ILE A 172 11.59 -8.66 -9.98
C ILE A 172 13.09 -8.33 -9.89
N ALA A 173 13.46 -7.26 -9.18
CA ALA A 173 14.86 -6.86 -9.02
C ALA A 173 15.69 -7.94 -8.32
N PHE A 174 15.18 -8.52 -7.24
CA PHE A 174 15.91 -9.58 -6.53
C PHE A 174 15.96 -10.90 -7.31
N ASN A 175 14.91 -11.25 -8.05
CA ASN A 175 14.96 -12.40 -8.96
C ASN A 175 16.09 -12.25 -9.98
N LYS A 176 16.24 -11.08 -10.59
CA LYS A 176 17.31 -10.77 -11.54
C LYS A 176 18.70 -10.91 -10.89
N LEU A 177 18.92 -10.29 -9.72
CA LEU A 177 20.20 -10.41 -9.03
C LEU A 177 20.50 -11.85 -8.60
N PHE A 178 19.50 -12.58 -8.17
CA PHE A 178 19.66 -13.99 -7.78
C PHE A 178 20.01 -14.87 -8.98
N ALA A 179 19.34 -14.69 -10.11
CA ALA A 179 19.64 -15.38 -11.36
C ALA A 179 21.05 -15.06 -11.90
N GLU A 180 21.53 -13.84 -11.70
CA GLU A 180 22.89 -13.40 -12.05
C GLU A 180 23.96 -13.89 -11.05
N GLY A 181 23.58 -14.62 -10.00
CA GLY A 181 24.51 -15.11 -8.96
C GLY A 181 25.06 -14.01 -8.03
N LYS A 182 24.48 -12.81 -8.05
CA LYS A 182 24.92 -11.68 -7.22
C LYS A 182 24.38 -11.74 -5.78
N LEU A 183 23.39 -12.58 -5.52
CA LEU A 183 22.85 -12.88 -4.21
C LEU A 183 23.11 -14.33 -3.86
N LYS A 184 23.61 -14.58 -2.63
CA LYS A 184 23.83 -15.94 -2.11
C LYS A 184 22.51 -16.60 -1.73
N ASP A 185 21.62 -15.85 -1.10
CA ASP A 185 20.32 -16.27 -0.62
C ASP A 185 19.25 -15.27 -1.07
N PHE A 186 18.03 -15.76 -1.32
CA PHE A 186 16.92 -14.89 -1.69
C PHE A 186 16.46 -14.07 -0.49
N PRO A 187 16.36 -12.71 -0.59
CA PRO A 187 16.14 -11.86 0.56
C PRO A 187 14.69 -11.67 0.97
N ILE A 188 13.72 -11.88 0.07
CA ILE A 188 12.30 -11.73 0.40
C ILE A 188 11.83 -12.93 1.21
N ARG A 189 11.24 -12.68 2.37
CA ARG A 189 10.67 -13.70 3.26
C ARG A 189 9.21 -14.00 2.92
N LYS A 190 8.43 -12.97 2.59
CA LYS A 190 7.01 -13.01 2.23
C LYS A 190 6.69 -11.87 1.27
N LEU A 191 5.66 -12.01 0.46
CA LEU A 191 5.10 -10.87 -0.25
C LEU A 191 4.27 -10.00 0.72
N VAL A 192 4.13 -8.73 0.40
CA VAL A 192 3.29 -7.78 1.11
C VAL A 192 2.38 -7.06 0.12
N ALA A 193 1.13 -6.90 0.49
CA ALA A 193 0.15 -6.13 -0.26
C ALA A 193 -0.61 -5.18 0.67
N ALA A 194 -1.19 -4.16 0.08
CA ALA A 194 -1.99 -3.19 0.79
C ALA A 194 -3.30 -2.91 0.05
N VAL A 195 -4.35 -2.63 0.80
CA VAL A 195 -5.67 -2.28 0.28
C VAL A 195 -6.32 -1.22 1.16
N SER A 196 -7.13 -0.36 0.57
CA SER A 196 -8.02 0.53 1.33
C SER A 196 -9.35 -0.16 1.62
N ALA A 197 -9.95 0.20 2.73
CA ALA A 197 -11.32 -0.07 3.08
C ALA A 197 -11.89 1.20 3.73
N GLY A 198 -13.18 1.27 3.95
CA GLY A 198 -13.77 2.42 4.62
C GLY A 198 -15.25 2.21 4.87
N VAL A 199 -15.88 3.19 5.52
CA VAL A 199 -17.33 3.23 5.67
C VAL A 199 -17.89 4.29 4.73
N TYR A 200 -18.58 3.85 3.71
CA TYR A 200 -19.22 4.70 2.70
C TYR A 200 -20.73 4.54 2.78
N GLN A 201 -21.45 5.63 3.00
CA GLN A 201 -22.93 5.63 3.21
C GLN A 201 -23.38 4.63 4.30
N GLY A 202 -22.62 4.51 5.39
CA GLY A 202 -22.94 3.61 6.51
C GLY A 202 -22.64 2.12 6.25
N VAL A 203 -21.97 1.78 5.15
CA VAL A 203 -21.63 0.39 4.79
C VAL A 203 -20.11 0.24 4.68
N PRO A 204 -19.49 -0.74 5.35
CA PRO A 204 -18.09 -1.09 5.12
C PRO A 204 -17.87 -1.55 3.68
N VAL A 205 -16.90 -0.93 2.98
CA VAL A 205 -16.56 -1.22 1.58
C VAL A 205 -15.07 -1.45 1.41
N LEU A 206 -14.74 -2.30 0.44
CA LEU A 206 -13.37 -2.64 0.06
C LEU A 206 -12.92 -1.78 -1.13
N ASP A 207 -11.64 -1.33 -1.10
CA ASP A 207 -10.96 -0.68 -2.22
C ASP A 207 -11.71 0.54 -2.75
N LEU A 208 -11.66 1.64 -1.98
CA LEU A 208 -12.35 2.88 -2.31
C LEU A 208 -11.72 3.56 -3.53
N ASN A 209 -12.56 3.99 -4.47
CA ASN A 209 -12.16 4.94 -5.50
C ASN A 209 -12.24 6.39 -4.96
N TYR A 210 -11.80 7.38 -5.72
CA TYR A 210 -11.73 8.77 -5.24
C TYR A 210 -13.09 9.36 -4.81
N PRO A 211 -14.22 9.16 -5.53
CA PRO A 211 -15.53 9.61 -5.06
C PRO A 211 -15.94 9.01 -3.71
N GLU A 212 -15.66 7.72 -3.51
CA GLU A 212 -15.97 7.02 -2.26
C GLU A 212 -15.06 7.47 -1.12
N ASP A 213 -13.74 7.56 -1.38
CA ASP A 213 -12.72 8.01 -0.43
C ASP A 213 -13.01 9.42 0.09
N LYS A 214 -13.45 10.31 -0.81
CA LYS A 214 -13.83 11.70 -0.48
C LYS A 214 -15.04 11.77 0.44
N ASP A 215 -16.05 10.92 0.22
CA ASP A 215 -17.33 10.96 0.91
C ASP A 215 -17.44 9.89 2.01
N ALA A 216 -16.40 9.09 2.24
CA ALA A 216 -16.34 8.09 3.29
C ALA A 216 -16.32 8.75 4.68
N SER A 217 -17.09 8.20 5.61
CA SER A 217 -17.02 8.60 7.02
C SER A 217 -15.81 8.00 7.75
N VAL A 218 -15.22 6.92 7.20
CA VAL A 218 -14.00 6.28 7.72
C VAL A 218 -13.08 5.94 6.55
N ASP A 219 -11.83 6.42 6.58
CA ASP A 219 -10.72 5.98 5.73
C ASP A 219 -9.89 4.94 6.49
N PHE A 220 -9.70 3.78 5.88
CA PHE A 220 -9.01 2.65 6.48
C PHE A 220 -8.05 2.01 5.48
N ASN A 221 -6.76 1.91 5.86
CA ASN A 221 -5.72 1.35 5.02
C ASN A 221 -5.02 0.21 5.75
N VAL A 222 -4.91 -0.94 5.12
CA VAL A 222 -4.33 -2.14 5.72
C VAL A 222 -3.20 -2.67 4.85
N VAL A 223 -2.10 -3.00 5.51
CA VAL A 223 -0.93 -3.65 4.91
C VAL A 223 -0.75 -5.01 5.56
N MET A 224 -0.81 -6.07 4.76
CA MET A 224 -0.61 -7.45 5.23
C MET A 224 0.39 -8.21 4.37
N THR A 225 0.98 -9.23 4.98
CA THR A 225 1.78 -10.23 4.26
C THR A 225 0.87 -11.22 3.51
N GLU A 226 1.46 -12.05 2.65
CA GLU A 226 0.75 -13.14 1.95
C GLU A 226 0.16 -14.19 2.89
N THR A 227 0.59 -14.23 4.15
CA THR A 227 0.03 -15.09 5.21
C THR A 227 -1.00 -14.35 6.07
N LEU A 228 -1.42 -13.15 5.64
CA LEU A 228 -2.39 -12.29 6.30
C LEU A 228 -1.97 -11.80 7.69
N ASP A 229 -0.66 -11.78 7.97
CA ASP A 229 -0.12 -11.10 9.15
C ASP A 229 -0.10 -9.60 8.90
N PHE A 230 -0.50 -8.82 9.88
CA PHE A 230 -0.52 -7.37 9.77
C PHE A 230 0.90 -6.78 9.79
N VAL A 231 1.17 -5.87 8.87
CA VAL A 231 2.35 -5.02 8.84
C VAL A 231 2.02 -3.63 9.35
N GLU A 232 0.89 -3.09 8.90
CA GLU A 232 0.41 -1.78 9.34
C GLU A 232 -1.11 -1.69 9.16
N VAL A 233 -1.76 -1.00 10.10
CA VAL A 233 -3.18 -0.65 10.04
C VAL A 233 -3.30 0.83 10.35
N GLN A 234 -3.94 1.58 9.45
CA GLN A 234 -4.27 2.99 9.63
C GLN A 234 -5.78 3.15 9.48
N GLY A 235 -6.42 3.84 10.41
CA GLY A 235 -7.85 4.12 10.36
C GLY A 235 -8.14 5.49 10.94
N SER A 236 -8.94 6.27 10.25
CA SER A 236 -9.37 7.60 10.66
C SER A 236 -10.84 7.79 10.39
N GLY A 237 -11.59 8.29 11.37
CA GLY A 237 -12.92 8.82 11.15
C GLY A 237 -12.82 10.26 10.64
N GLU A 238 -13.43 10.54 9.51
CA GLU A 238 -13.53 11.88 8.92
C GLU A 238 -14.77 12.59 9.48
N GLU A 239 -14.55 13.47 10.48
CA GLU A 239 -15.62 14.12 11.26
C GLU A 239 -16.61 13.12 11.92
N ALA A 240 -16.22 11.86 12.07
CA ALA A 240 -17.03 10.76 12.57
C ALA A 240 -16.23 9.85 13.50
N VAL A 241 -16.94 9.00 14.23
CA VAL A 241 -16.36 7.87 14.98
C VAL A 241 -16.85 6.57 14.34
N PHE A 242 -16.11 5.48 14.52
CA PHE A 242 -16.53 4.17 14.05
C PHE A 242 -16.46 3.15 15.17
N ALA A 243 -17.34 2.18 15.11
CA ALA A 243 -17.49 1.16 16.14
C ALA A 243 -16.54 -0.02 15.91
N SER A 244 -16.38 -0.87 16.93
CA SER A 244 -15.51 -2.05 16.84
C SER A 244 -15.97 -3.09 15.83
N ASP A 245 -17.27 -3.19 15.58
CA ASP A 245 -17.85 -4.08 14.58
C ASP A 245 -17.59 -3.58 13.15
N GLU A 246 -17.65 -2.26 12.90
CA GLU A 246 -17.25 -1.66 11.63
C GLU A 246 -15.75 -1.88 11.36
N MET A 247 -14.90 -1.71 12.39
CA MET A 247 -13.47 -2.02 12.29
C MET A 247 -13.25 -3.50 11.93
N THR A 248 -13.96 -4.40 12.59
CA THR A 248 -13.87 -5.84 12.31
C THR A 248 -14.29 -6.16 10.88
N ALA A 249 -15.38 -5.57 10.41
CA ALA A 249 -15.85 -5.74 9.03
C ALA A 249 -14.83 -5.24 8.01
N MET A 250 -14.24 -4.05 8.23
CA MET A 250 -13.18 -3.51 7.34
C MET A 250 -11.93 -4.38 7.34
N LEU A 251 -11.54 -4.97 8.47
CA LEU A 251 -10.41 -5.90 8.55
C LEU A 251 -10.68 -7.19 7.76
N GLU A 252 -11.88 -7.76 7.85
CA GLU A 252 -12.25 -8.96 7.08
C GLU A 252 -12.31 -8.69 5.57
N LEU A 253 -12.86 -7.56 5.16
CA LEU A 253 -12.81 -7.10 3.76
C LEU A 253 -11.36 -6.95 3.29
N SER A 254 -10.50 -6.37 4.12
CA SER A 254 -9.09 -6.18 3.78
C SER A 254 -8.33 -7.51 3.65
N ARG A 255 -8.63 -8.51 4.49
CA ARG A 255 -8.07 -9.88 4.36
C ARG A 255 -8.42 -10.50 3.02
N LYS A 256 -9.68 -10.41 2.61
CA LYS A 256 -10.14 -10.87 1.30
C LYS A 256 -9.38 -10.16 0.18
N GLY A 257 -9.36 -8.84 0.21
CA GLY A 257 -8.70 -8.02 -0.82
C GLY A 257 -7.21 -8.33 -0.94
N VAL A 258 -6.47 -8.39 0.18
CA VAL A 258 -5.04 -8.72 0.18
C VAL A 258 -4.78 -10.12 -0.38
N SER A 259 -5.60 -11.11 -0.05
CA SER A 259 -5.46 -12.47 -0.59
C SER A 259 -5.59 -12.50 -2.12
N GLU A 260 -6.55 -11.78 -2.68
CA GLU A 260 -6.73 -11.65 -4.12
C GLU A 260 -5.55 -10.91 -4.77
N ILE A 261 -5.12 -9.79 -4.18
CA ILE A 261 -3.98 -8.98 -4.66
C ILE A 261 -2.70 -9.80 -4.67
N VAL A 262 -2.39 -10.54 -3.61
CA VAL A 262 -1.19 -11.39 -3.53
C VAL A 262 -1.17 -12.45 -4.64
N SER A 263 -2.33 -13.01 -4.99
CA SER A 263 -2.42 -13.97 -6.10
C SER A 263 -2.04 -13.32 -7.43
N LEU A 264 -2.48 -12.09 -7.66
CA LEU A 264 -2.11 -11.30 -8.84
C LEU A 264 -0.62 -10.89 -8.85
N GLN A 265 -0.06 -10.51 -7.68
CA GLN A 265 1.37 -10.23 -7.54
C GLN A 265 2.22 -11.44 -7.92
N LYS A 266 1.88 -12.62 -7.41
CA LYS A 266 2.59 -13.88 -7.73
C LYS A 266 2.57 -14.16 -9.23
N ALA A 267 1.42 -14.02 -9.88
CA ALA A 267 1.30 -14.19 -11.32
C ALA A 267 2.18 -13.19 -12.08
N ALA A 268 2.19 -11.91 -11.69
CA ALA A 268 2.99 -10.87 -12.32
C ALA A 268 4.50 -11.13 -12.17
N ILE A 269 4.95 -11.52 -10.99
CA ILE A 269 6.38 -11.83 -10.73
C ILE A 269 6.83 -13.04 -11.58
N LEU A 270 6.03 -14.10 -11.66
CA LEU A 270 6.35 -15.29 -12.46
C LEU A 270 6.40 -15.00 -13.96
N THR A 271 5.66 -14.03 -14.45
CA THR A 271 5.66 -13.66 -15.86
C THR A 271 6.73 -12.63 -16.23
N ALA A 272 7.24 -11.87 -15.24
CA ALA A 272 8.18 -10.78 -15.46
C ALA A 272 9.51 -11.24 -16.13
N ASP A 273 10.02 -12.40 -15.78
CA ASP A 273 11.26 -12.94 -16.36
C ASP A 273 11.12 -13.34 -17.84
N ARG A 274 9.89 -13.55 -18.30
CA ARG A 274 9.55 -13.92 -19.68
C ARG A 274 9.04 -12.75 -20.51
N ALA A 275 8.67 -11.66 -19.86
CA ALA A 275 8.13 -10.48 -20.52
C ALA A 275 9.26 -9.67 -21.17
N ALA A 276 9.12 -9.38 -22.45
CA ALA A 276 9.92 -8.34 -23.09
C ALA A 276 9.72 -7.00 -22.35
N PRO A 277 10.65 -6.05 -22.49
CA PRO A 277 10.40 -4.67 -22.04
C PRO A 277 9.04 -4.19 -22.59
N ALA A 278 8.26 -3.52 -21.71
CA ALA A 278 6.92 -3.07 -22.10
C ALA A 278 7.02 -2.16 -23.33
N ASP A 279 6.30 -2.52 -24.36
CA ASP A 279 6.21 -1.74 -25.59
C ASP A 279 5.05 -0.71 -25.50
N LEU A 280 4.99 0.19 -26.48
CA LEU A 280 3.94 1.23 -26.53
C LEU A 280 2.53 0.64 -26.60
N ALA A 281 2.36 -0.55 -27.20
CA ALA A 281 1.05 -1.19 -27.30
C ALA A 281 0.58 -1.71 -25.95
N SER A 282 1.47 -2.33 -25.16
CA SER A 282 1.20 -2.80 -23.80
C SER A 282 0.84 -1.64 -22.87
N LEU A 283 1.56 -0.52 -22.99
CA LEU A 283 1.27 0.70 -22.22
C LEU A 283 -0.03 1.35 -22.68
N ALA A 284 -0.29 1.45 -24.00
CA ALA A 284 -1.53 1.99 -24.53
C ALA A 284 -2.75 1.22 -24.04
N ALA A 285 -2.69 -0.12 -24.00
CA ALA A 285 -3.75 -0.96 -23.46
C ALA A 285 -4.07 -0.67 -21.99
N ALA A 286 -3.07 -0.30 -21.19
CA ALA A 286 -3.26 0.07 -19.78
C ALA A 286 -3.98 1.42 -19.61
N PHE A 287 -3.96 2.29 -20.64
CA PHE A 287 -4.58 3.62 -20.61
C PHE A 287 -5.83 3.73 -21.50
N SER A 288 -6.18 2.68 -22.24
CA SER A 288 -7.45 2.61 -22.97
C SER A 288 -8.61 2.39 -21.97
N ARG A 289 -9.63 3.23 -22.10
CA ARG A 289 -10.87 3.14 -21.32
C ARG A 289 -11.88 2.25 -22.03
#